data_85be45d2f916897bfe901cf7d1f34e66
#
_entry.id   85be45d2f916897bfe901cf7d1f34e66
#
_cell.length_a   1.000
_cell.length_b   1.000
_cell.length_c   1.000
_cell.angle_alpha   90.00
_cell.angle_beta   90.00
_cell.angle_gamma   90.00
#
_symmetry.space_group_name_H-M   'P 1'
#
loop_
_entity.id
_entity.type
_entity.pdbx_description
1 polymer ?
#
loop_
_entity_poly.entity_id
_entity_poly.type
_entity_poly.pdbx_seq_one_letter_code
_entity_poly.pdbx_strand_id
1 'polypeptide(L)'
;MCSSDLATLGRAGFSIITGGGPGIMEAGNRGARDAGVPSIGLDIELPHEQFENPYVDISLDFHYFFARKVMFVRYASAFVVFPGGFGTLDELFEAATLRQTAKIRHFPIVLFGSAYWAGLVDWLLEQVAAAGNIAPEDAECLIVTDSVAEVLRVVQAAEHRRPRAAA
;
A
#
# COMPACT_ATOMS: atom_id res chain seq x y z
N MET A 1 -14.51 -3.80 1.83
CA MET A 1 -14.32 -2.35 1.92
C MET A 1 -14.96 -1.72 0.68
N CYS A 2 -15.74 -0.67 0.81
CA CYS A 2 -16.34 0.04 -0.33
C CYS A 2 -15.60 1.35 -0.62
N SER A 3 -15.91 2.02 -1.74
CA SER A 3 -15.28 3.30 -2.10
C SER A 3 -15.45 4.37 -1.02
N SER A 4 -16.56 4.35 -0.27
CA SER A 4 -16.82 5.27 0.84
C SER A 4 -15.82 5.14 1.99
N ASP A 5 -15.34 3.92 2.25
CA ASP A 5 -14.33 3.66 3.28
C ASP A 5 -12.97 4.22 2.85
N LEU A 6 -12.60 4.02 1.57
CA LEU A 6 -11.35 4.51 0.99
C LEU A 6 -11.35 6.04 0.83
N ALA A 7 -12.51 6.67 0.61
CA ALA A 7 -12.67 8.13 0.62
C ALA A 7 -12.31 8.75 1.98
N THR A 8 -12.28 7.99 3.07
CA THR A 8 -11.91 8.48 4.40
C THR A 8 -10.46 8.97 4.45
N LEU A 9 -9.54 8.27 3.80
CA LEU A 9 -8.14 8.72 3.68
C LEU A 9 -8.05 10.00 2.83
N GLY A 10 -8.81 10.06 1.72
CA GLY A 10 -8.88 11.26 0.88
C GLY A 10 -9.40 12.47 1.66
N ARG A 11 -10.49 12.33 2.42
CA ARG A 11 -11.02 13.42 3.27
C ARG A 11 -10.04 13.89 4.33
N ALA A 12 -9.09 13.06 4.72
CA ALA A 12 -8.01 13.42 5.62
C ALA A 12 -6.82 14.10 4.89
N GLY A 13 -6.92 14.35 3.58
CA GLY A 13 -5.92 15.05 2.77
C GLY A 13 -4.87 14.17 2.10
N PHE A 14 -5.02 12.85 2.14
CA PHE A 14 -4.10 11.94 1.45
C PHE A 14 -4.52 11.70 0.00
N SER A 15 -3.60 11.89 -0.94
CA SER A 15 -3.76 11.38 -2.31
C SER A 15 -3.71 9.86 -2.33
N ILE A 16 -4.39 9.24 -3.28
CA ILE A 16 -4.43 7.78 -3.41
C ILE A 16 -3.65 7.36 -4.65
N ILE A 17 -2.72 6.44 -4.45
CA ILE A 17 -1.93 5.81 -5.51
C ILE A 17 -2.30 4.34 -5.57
N THR A 18 -2.67 3.86 -6.74
CA THR A 18 -2.96 2.45 -7.01
C THR A 18 -2.23 1.97 -8.26
N GLY A 19 -2.40 0.70 -8.62
CA GLY A 19 -1.93 0.17 -9.89
C GLY A 19 -2.87 0.44 -11.07
N GLY A 20 -3.87 1.32 -10.93
CA GLY A 20 -4.75 1.74 -12.03
C GLY A 20 -5.81 0.71 -12.47
N GLY A 21 -5.71 -0.54 -12.05
CA GLY A 21 -6.57 -1.64 -12.48
C GLY A 21 -7.97 -1.67 -11.84
N PRO A 22 -8.75 -2.72 -12.11
CA PRO A 22 -10.11 -2.88 -11.61
C PRO A 22 -10.17 -3.31 -10.14
N GLY A 23 -11.38 -3.47 -9.60
CA GLY A 23 -11.66 -4.02 -8.28
C GLY A 23 -11.28 -3.07 -7.15
N ILE A 24 -10.40 -3.50 -6.24
CA ILE A 24 -10.03 -2.70 -5.07
C ILE A 24 -9.21 -1.46 -5.46
N MET A 25 -8.45 -1.51 -6.55
CA MET A 25 -7.71 -0.36 -7.09
C MET A 25 -8.69 0.70 -7.60
N GLU A 26 -9.70 0.28 -8.37
CA GLU A 26 -10.78 1.16 -8.83
C GLU A 26 -11.55 1.77 -7.65
N ALA A 27 -11.87 0.98 -6.63
CA ALA A 27 -12.53 1.49 -5.43
C ALA A 27 -11.68 2.54 -4.71
N GLY A 28 -10.36 2.38 -4.68
CA GLY A 28 -9.41 3.35 -4.14
C GLY A 28 -9.41 4.65 -4.93
N ASN A 29 -9.25 4.57 -6.24
CA ASN A 29 -9.27 5.72 -7.14
C ASN A 29 -10.62 6.47 -7.09
N ARG A 30 -11.73 5.74 -7.09
CA ARG A 30 -13.05 6.34 -6.91
C ARG A 30 -13.18 7.06 -5.57
N GLY A 31 -12.69 6.45 -4.48
CA GLY A 31 -12.69 7.09 -3.15
C GLY A 31 -11.87 8.39 -3.11
N ALA A 32 -10.75 8.45 -3.84
CA ALA A 32 -9.96 9.67 -3.99
C ALA A 32 -10.75 10.78 -4.69
N ARG A 33 -11.39 10.48 -5.82
CA ARG A 33 -12.23 11.44 -6.55
C ARG A 33 -13.44 11.90 -5.74
N ASP A 34 -14.10 10.99 -5.03
CA ASP A 34 -15.23 11.32 -4.16
C ASP A 34 -14.81 12.27 -3.01
N ALA A 35 -13.54 12.22 -2.62
CA ALA A 35 -12.95 13.10 -1.61
C ALA A 35 -12.33 14.39 -2.17
N GLY A 36 -12.22 14.53 -3.48
CA GLY A 36 -11.62 15.69 -4.15
C GLY A 36 -10.10 15.77 -4.02
N VAL A 37 -9.42 14.63 -3.88
CA VAL A 37 -7.95 14.54 -3.82
C VAL A 37 -7.40 13.83 -5.07
N PRO A 38 -6.10 14.03 -5.42
CA PRO A 38 -5.50 13.38 -6.56
C PRO A 38 -5.64 11.86 -6.52
N SER A 39 -6.11 11.29 -7.62
CA SER A 39 -6.28 9.87 -7.88
C SER A 39 -5.25 9.44 -8.90
N ILE A 40 -4.28 8.61 -8.49
CA ILE A 40 -3.08 8.30 -9.28
C ILE A 40 -3.07 6.80 -9.60
N GLY A 41 -2.86 6.48 -10.88
CA GLY A 41 -2.62 5.14 -11.38
C GLY A 41 -1.15 4.98 -11.78
N LEU A 42 -0.47 3.98 -11.24
CA LEU A 42 0.84 3.54 -11.69
C LEU A 42 0.66 2.23 -12.44
N ASP A 43 0.42 2.32 -13.75
CA ASP A 43 0.11 1.17 -14.57
C ASP A 43 1.36 0.43 -15.01
N ILE A 44 1.23 -0.85 -15.31
CA ILE A 44 2.30 -1.67 -15.90
C ILE A 44 1.81 -2.24 -17.23
N GLU A 45 2.61 -2.08 -18.25
CA GLU A 45 2.32 -2.66 -19.55
C GLU A 45 2.33 -4.19 -19.45
N LEU A 46 1.16 -4.80 -19.66
CA LEU A 46 0.98 -6.25 -19.68
C LEU A 46 0.53 -6.70 -21.07
N PRO A 47 1.02 -7.86 -21.58
CA PRO A 47 0.72 -8.32 -22.95
C PRO A 47 -0.78 -8.55 -23.23
N HIS A 48 -1.61 -8.75 -22.20
CA HIS A 48 -3.00 -9.16 -22.33
C HIS A 48 -3.99 -8.37 -21.49
N GLU A 49 -3.53 -7.42 -20.67
CA GLU A 49 -4.38 -6.61 -19.80
C GLU A 49 -3.97 -5.14 -19.89
N GLN A 50 -4.77 -4.35 -20.57
CA GLN A 50 -4.68 -2.88 -20.54
C GLN A 50 -6.07 -2.33 -20.20
N PHE A 51 -6.40 -2.36 -18.93
CA PHE A 51 -7.63 -1.75 -18.42
C PHE A 51 -7.28 -0.79 -17.29
N GLU A 52 -7.26 0.49 -17.63
CA GLU A 52 -7.21 1.56 -16.64
C GLU A 52 -8.63 1.86 -16.16
N ASN A 53 -8.83 1.96 -14.85
CA ASN A 53 -10.12 2.31 -14.31
C ASN A 53 -10.45 3.80 -14.55
N PRO A 54 -11.74 4.18 -14.74
CA PRO A 54 -12.14 5.53 -15.15
C PRO A 54 -11.99 6.60 -14.04
N TYR A 55 -11.52 6.22 -12.87
CA TYR A 55 -11.38 7.12 -11.72
C TYR A 55 -9.94 7.59 -11.50
N VAL A 56 -9.00 7.23 -12.37
CA VAL A 56 -7.62 7.75 -12.35
C VAL A 56 -7.62 9.16 -12.94
N ASP A 57 -6.97 10.12 -12.25
CA ASP A 57 -6.79 11.50 -12.74
C ASP A 57 -5.39 11.67 -13.35
N ILE A 58 -4.41 10.96 -12.79
CA ILE A 58 -3.01 11.00 -13.22
C ILE A 58 -2.57 9.55 -13.47
N SER A 59 -2.36 9.21 -14.72
CA SER A 59 -1.86 7.90 -15.14
C SER A 59 -0.40 7.97 -15.52
N LEU A 60 0.36 6.98 -15.07
CA LEU A 60 1.77 6.79 -15.41
C LEU A 60 1.97 5.33 -15.81
N ASP A 61 2.36 5.11 -17.09
CA ASP A 61 2.63 3.79 -17.64
C ASP A 61 4.10 3.40 -17.45
N PHE A 62 4.32 2.18 -16.99
CA PHE A 62 5.65 1.63 -16.78
C PHE A 62 5.84 0.38 -17.63
N HIS A 63 6.96 0.31 -18.33
CA HIS A 63 7.39 -0.89 -19.05
C HIS A 63 8.08 -1.88 -18.11
N TYR A 64 8.81 -1.39 -17.09
CA TYR A 64 9.58 -2.21 -16.17
C TYR A 64 9.02 -2.19 -14.76
N PHE A 65 8.82 -3.36 -14.17
CA PHE A 65 8.33 -3.50 -12.80
C PHE A 65 9.18 -2.75 -11.77
N PHE A 66 10.52 -2.79 -11.88
CA PHE A 66 11.40 -2.13 -10.92
C PHE A 66 11.19 -0.61 -10.87
N ALA A 67 10.95 0.02 -12.01
CA ALA A 67 10.69 1.46 -12.06
C ALA A 67 9.39 1.83 -11.36
N ARG A 68 8.33 1.05 -11.61
CA ARG A 68 7.02 1.20 -10.95
C ARG A 68 7.13 1.04 -9.42
N LYS A 69 7.84 0.01 -8.94
CA LYS A 69 8.08 -0.22 -7.51
C LYS A 69 8.75 0.97 -6.83
N VAL A 70 9.79 1.51 -7.46
CA VAL A 70 10.48 2.71 -6.93
C VAL A 70 9.49 3.86 -6.78
N MET A 71 8.59 4.07 -7.73
CA MET A 71 7.61 5.14 -7.69
C MET A 71 6.57 4.93 -6.57
N PHE A 72 6.08 3.71 -6.38
CA PHE A 72 5.20 3.40 -5.26
C PHE A 72 5.85 3.78 -3.92
N VAL A 73 7.05 3.31 -3.66
CA VAL A 73 7.75 3.59 -2.40
C VAL A 73 8.13 5.07 -2.27
N ARG A 74 8.58 5.70 -3.36
CA ARG A 74 9.07 7.09 -3.35
C ARG A 74 8.00 8.10 -2.99
N TYR A 75 6.79 7.91 -3.50
CA TYR A 75 5.70 8.88 -3.38
C TYR A 75 4.67 8.53 -2.31
N ALA A 76 4.62 7.30 -1.83
CA ALA A 76 3.72 6.93 -0.76
C ALA A 76 4.21 7.40 0.62
N SER A 77 3.26 7.69 1.50
CA SER A 77 3.48 7.92 2.94
C SER A 77 3.24 6.65 3.75
N ALA A 78 2.47 5.72 3.21
CA ALA A 78 2.11 4.43 3.80
C ALA A 78 1.65 3.47 2.71
N PHE A 79 1.69 2.18 3.01
CA PHE A 79 1.00 1.16 2.21
C PHE A 79 -0.20 0.61 2.98
N VAL A 80 -1.35 0.56 2.29
CA VAL A 80 -2.53 -0.18 2.74
C VAL A 80 -2.74 -1.32 1.75
N VAL A 81 -2.42 -2.52 2.18
CA VAL A 81 -2.36 -3.72 1.34
C VAL A 81 -3.64 -4.52 1.53
N PHE A 82 -4.39 -4.70 0.45
CA PHE A 82 -5.62 -5.48 0.42
C PHE A 82 -5.35 -6.91 -0.08
N PRO A 83 -6.27 -7.86 0.16
CA PRO A 83 -6.18 -9.19 -0.44
C PRO A 83 -5.90 -9.12 -1.93
N GLY A 84 -4.89 -9.86 -2.39
CA GLY A 84 -4.44 -9.85 -3.79
C GLY A 84 -3.46 -10.97 -4.12
N GLY A 85 -3.03 -11.02 -5.36
CA GLY A 85 -2.14 -12.06 -5.87
C GLY A 85 -0.65 -11.71 -5.75
N PHE A 86 0.15 -12.32 -6.65
CA PHE A 86 1.60 -12.17 -6.64
C PHE A 86 2.08 -10.73 -6.77
N GLY A 87 1.43 -9.89 -7.58
CA GLY A 87 1.79 -8.48 -7.69
C GLY A 87 1.62 -7.71 -6.38
N THR A 88 0.57 -8.03 -5.61
CA THR A 88 0.34 -7.45 -4.28
C THR A 88 1.38 -7.91 -3.27
N LEU A 89 1.73 -9.20 -3.28
CA LEU A 89 2.76 -9.77 -2.41
C LEU A 89 4.15 -9.23 -2.75
N ASP A 90 4.44 -9.02 -4.02
CA ASP A 90 5.68 -8.45 -4.51
C ASP A 90 5.91 -7.04 -3.97
N GLU A 91 4.90 -6.16 -4.03
CA GLU A 91 4.97 -4.82 -3.44
C GLU A 91 5.03 -4.85 -1.90
N LEU A 92 4.29 -5.76 -1.27
CA LEU A 92 4.32 -5.94 0.18
C LEU A 92 5.72 -6.31 0.66
N PHE A 93 6.35 -7.31 0.07
CA PHE A 93 7.67 -7.78 0.50
C PHE A 93 8.79 -6.82 0.10
N GLU A 94 8.66 -6.07 -0.99
CA GLU A 94 9.56 -4.95 -1.29
C GLU A 94 9.53 -3.91 -0.17
N ALA A 95 8.34 -3.44 0.21
CA ALA A 95 8.18 -2.46 1.28
C ALA A 95 8.68 -3.00 2.63
N ALA A 96 8.38 -4.26 2.97
CA ALA A 96 8.85 -4.91 4.18
C ALA A 96 10.38 -4.99 4.23
N THR A 97 11.02 -5.38 3.14
CA THR A 97 12.49 -5.45 3.01
C THR A 97 13.13 -4.07 3.16
N LEU A 98 12.56 -3.05 2.52
CA LEU A 98 13.08 -1.69 2.62
C LEU A 98 12.92 -1.12 4.04
N ARG A 99 11.87 -1.51 4.73
CA ARG A 99 11.67 -1.14 6.14
C ARG A 99 12.64 -1.87 7.06
N GLN A 100 12.81 -3.19 6.93
CA GLN A 100 13.76 -4.01 7.67
C GLN A 100 15.19 -3.47 7.54
N THR A 101 15.58 -3.12 6.32
CA THR A 101 16.92 -2.58 6.02
C THR A 101 17.08 -1.08 6.32
N ALA A 102 16.08 -0.45 6.96
CA ALA A 102 16.04 0.97 7.30
C ALA A 102 16.22 1.94 6.11
N LYS A 103 15.96 1.48 4.88
CA LYS A 103 15.95 2.33 3.68
C LYS A 103 14.75 3.27 3.67
N ILE A 104 13.62 2.81 4.19
CA ILE A 104 12.45 3.65 4.47
C ILE A 104 12.19 3.65 5.98
N ARG A 105 12.01 4.84 6.56
CA ARG A 105 11.72 5.01 7.99
C ARG A 105 10.33 5.60 8.15
N HIS A 106 9.65 5.26 9.25
CA HIS A 106 8.31 5.78 9.57
C HIS A 106 7.27 5.54 8.46
N PHE A 107 7.40 4.39 7.78
CA PHE A 107 6.53 3.99 6.69
C PHE A 107 5.66 2.81 7.16
N PRO A 108 4.41 3.04 7.55
CA PRO A 108 3.53 1.96 7.98
C PRO A 108 3.11 1.09 6.80
N ILE A 109 3.06 -0.21 7.07
CA ILE A 109 2.52 -1.22 6.16
C ILE A 109 1.31 -1.82 6.85
N VAL A 110 0.13 -1.54 6.35
CA VAL A 110 -1.14 -2.00 6.91
C VAL A 110 -1.72 -3.09 6.03
N LEU A 111 -1.95 -4.26 6.59
CA LEU A 111 -2.62 -5.38 5.96
C LEU A 111 -4.12 -5.30 6.30
N PHE A 112 -4.94 -4.92 5.33
CA PHE A 112 -6.37 -4.81 5.54
C PHE A 112 -7.08 -6.12 5.19
N GLY A 113 -7.85 -6.66 6.12
CA GLY A 113 -8.55 -7.95 5.97
C GLY A 113 -7.88 -9.06 6.77
N SER A 114 -8.08 -9.08 8.09
CA SER A 114 -7.40 -9.98 9.03
C SER A 114 -7.54 -11.45 8.66
N ALA A 115 -8.73 -11.87 8.23
CA ALA A 115 -8.99 -13.26 7.85
C ALA A 115 -8.15 -13.73 6.65
N TYR A 116 -7.81 -12.84 5.73
CA TYR A 116 -6.96 -13.16 4.58
C TYR A 116 -5.49 -13.24 4.97
N TRP A 117 -5.03 -12.30 5.78
CA TRP A 117 -3.61 -12.14 6.09
C TRP A 117 -3.11 -13.00 7.24
N ALA A 118 -4.00 -13.55 8.08
CA ALA A 118 -3.63 -14.33 9.26
C ALA A 118 -2.61 -15.43 8.93
N GLY A 119 -2.90 -16.27 7.95
CA GLY A 119 -2.02 -17.38 7.60
C GLY A 119 -0.63 -16.94 7.08
N LEU A 120 -0.53 -15.78 6.43
CA LEU A 120 0.77 -15.23 6.02
C LEU A 120 1.57 -14.74 7.22
N VAL A 121 0.92 -14.02 8.15
CA VAL A 121 1.57 -13.50 9.35
C VAL A 121 2.02 -14.63 10.26
N ASP A 122 1.17 -15.64 10.48
CA ASP A 122 1.51 -16.84 11.24
C ASP A 122 2.72 -17.55 10.62
N TRP A 123 2.73 -17.73 9.30
CA TRP A 123 3.86 -18.35 8.61
C TRP A 123 5.16 -17.54 8.75
N LEU A 124 5.08 -16.21 8.66
CA LEU A 124 6.25 -15.34 8.86
C LEU A 124 6.84 -15.50 10.27
N LEU A 125 5.99 -15.57 11.29
CA LEU A 125 6.42 -15.74 12.68
C LEU A 125 6.90 -17.16 12.98
N GLU A 126 6.10 -18.17 12.62
CA GLU A 126 6.33 -19.56 13.02
C GLU A 126 7.37 -20.28 12.17
N GLN A 127 7.59 -19.84 10.94
CA GLN A 127 8.55 -20.48 10.02
C GLN A 127 9.74 -19.56 9.72
N VAL A 128 9.51 -18.33 9.26
CA VAL A 128 10.58 -17.48 8.76
C VAL A 128 11.40 -16.89 9.92
N ALA A 129 10.74 -16.33 10.93
CA ALA A 129 11.40 -15.79 12.11
C ALA A 129 11.98 -16.90 13.00
N ALA A 130 11.25 -17.99 13.21
CA ALA A 130 11.74 -19.13 13.97
C ALA A 130 12.99 -19.79 13.35
N ALA A 131 13.13 -19.73 12.02
CA ALA A 131 14.35 -20.17 11.31
C ALA A 131 15.49 -19.12 11.35
N GLY A 132 15.27 -17.95 11.93
CA GLY A 132 16.26 -16.88 12.02
C GLY A 132 16.49 -16.10 10.72
N ASN A 133 15.61 -16.23 9.73
CA ASN A 133 15.73 -15.52 8.45
C ASN A 133 15.30 -14.05 8.54
N ILE A 134 14.44 -13.71 9.50
CA ILE A 134 14.06 -12.35 9.90
C ILE A 134 14.01 -12.26 11.43
N ALA A 135 14.07 -11.07 11.99
CA ALA A 135 13.77 -10.87 13.40
C ALA A 135 12.22 -10.90 13.63
N PRO A 136 11.73 -11.34 14.80
CA PRO A 136 10.29 -11.29 15.10
C PRO A 136 9.70 -9.89 14.92
N GLU A 137 10.42 -8.86 15.30
CA GLU A 137 10.04 -7.46 15.18
C GLU A 137 9.85 -7.01 13.72
N ASP A 138 10.49 -7.69 12.76
CA ASP A 138 10.30 -7.42 11.34
C ASP A 138 8.90 -7.84 10.88
N ALA A 139 8.37 -8.96 11.39
CA ALA A 139 7.00 -9.40 11.12
C ALA A 139 5.95 -8.54 11.87
N GLU A 140 6.26 -8.11 13.10
CA GLU A 140 5.40 -7.23 13.90
C GLU A 140 5.24 -5.83 13.27
N CYS A 141 6.10 -5.48 12.32
CA CYS A 141 5.95 -4.22 11.59
C CYS A 141 4.73 -4.20 10.64
N LEU A 142 4.15 -5.35 10.35
CA LEU A 142 2.94 -5.49 9.55
C LEU A 142 1.70 -5.31 10.44
N ILE A 143 0.98 -4.22 10.24
CA ILE A 143 -0.19 -3.89 11.05
C ILE A 143 -1.43 -4.52 10.42
N VAL A 144 -2.02 -5.53 11.06
CA VAL A 144 -3.22 -6.20 10.56
C VAL A 144 -4.46 -5.57 11.17
N THR A 145 -5.43 -5.17 10.33
CA THR A 145 -6.67 -4.56 10.81
C THR A 145 -7.84 -4.73 9.83
N ASP A 146 -9.06 -4.68 10.36
CA ASP A 146 -10.30 -4.57 9.59
C ASP A 146 -10.97 -3.19 9.77
N SER A 147 -10.29 -2.27 10.48
CA SER A 147 -10.84 -0.97 10.84
C SER A 147 -10.24 0.16 9.99
N VAL A 148 -11.08 0.83 9.21
CA VAL A 148 -10.71 2.04 8.44
C VAL A 148 -10.22 3.16 9.36
N ALA A 149 -10.85 3.30 10.53
CA ALA A 149 -10.45 4.32 11.51
C ALA A 149 -9.03 4.06 12.04
N GLU A 150 -8.66 2.79 12.21
CA GLU A 150 -7.31 2.42 12.61
C GLU A 150 -6.30 2.68 11.49
N VAL A 151 -6.62 2.35 10.24
CA VAL A 151 -5.79 2.70 9.07
C VAL A 151 -5.51 4.19 9.07
N LEU A 152 -6.55 5.02 9.17
CA LEU A 152 -6.39 6.48 9.19
C LEU A 152 -5.49 6.95 10.34
N ARG A 153 -5.71 6.46 11.55
CA ARG A 153 -4.89 6.80 12.72
C ARG A 153 -3.41 6.47 12.51
N VAL A 154 -3.13 5.29 11.96
CA VAL A 154 -1.75 4.82 11.69
C VAL A 154 -1.08 5.69 10.63
N VAL A 155 -1.76 5.97 9.53
CA VAL A 155 -1.23 6.79 8.43
C VAL A 155 -0.97 8.23 8.87
N GLN A 156 -1.90 8.84 9.61
CA GLN A 156 -1.73 10.19 10.16
C GLN A 156 -0.57 10.27 11.16
N ALA A 157 -0.42 9.28 12.04
CA ALA A 157 0.70 9.24 13.00
C ALA A 157 2.05 9.13 12.31
N ALA A 158 2.14 8.43 11.18
CA ALA A 158 3.37 8.33 10.39
C ALA A 158 3.71 9.64 9.68
N GLU A 159 2.72 10.32 9.11
CA GLU A 159 2.92 11.62 8.44
C GLU A 159 3.48 12.68 9.40
N HIS A 160 2.99 12.73 10.64
CA HIS A 160 3.51 13.66 11.66
C HIS A 160 4.98 13.39 12.06
N ARG A 161 5.48 12.18 11.85
CA ARG A 161 6.87 11.78 12.15
C ARG A 161 7.80 11.93 10.95
N ARG A 162 7.28 12.21 9.78
CA ARG A 162 8.08 12.40 8.56
C ARG A 162 8.84 13.71 8.66
N PRO A 163 10.19 13.72 8.50
CA PRO A 163 10.92 14.98 8.42
C PRO A 163 10.35 15.78 7.23
N ARG A 164 9.92 17.00 7.47
CA ARG A 164 9.57 17.91 6.35
C ARG A 164 10.82 18.04 5.50
N ALA A 165 10.71 17.73 4.20
CA ALA A 165 11.79 18.00 3.26
C ALA A 165 12.15 19.47 3.40
N ALA A 166 13.41 19.75 3.69
CA ALA A 166 13.92 21.11 3.63
C ALA A 166 13.70 21.61 2.19
N ALA A 167 12.93 22.71 2.07
CA ALA A 167 12.64 23.37 0.80
C ALA A 167 13.92 23.86 0.14
#